data_4ad5734b2cbdbfa004fe6c765c6d514d
#
_entry.id   4ad5734b2cbdbfa004fe6c765c6d514d
#
_cell.length_a   1.000
_cell.length_b   1.000
_cell.length_c   1.000
_cell.angle_alpha   90.00
_cell.angle_beta   90.00
_cell.angle_gamma   90.00
#
_symmetry.space_group_name_H-M   'P 1'
#
loop_
_entity.id
_entity.type
_entity.pdbx_description
1 polymer ?
#
loop_
_entity_poly.entity_id
_entity_poly.type
_entity_poly.pdbx_seq_one_letter_code
_entity_poly.pdbx_strand_id
1 'polypeptide(L)'
;MMKKIQRFGGAMMAPVLLFAFTGIVVGLASVFTNTQVVGKIAEQGTLWYNFWYVVAEGGWTVFRQMPLLFAIGLPISLATKTNARACLETFALYMTFNYFVSAILKVFYGIDAAKQIADGVTGYSAIAGVPTIDTSLFGGILIAALVVYIHNKYFDKK
;
A
#
# COMPACT_ATOMS: atom_id res chain seq x y z
N MET A 1 -13.03 21.32 15.78
CA MET A 1 -11.83 20.46 15.72
C MET A 1 -12.18 18.97 15.72
N MET A 2 -13.01 18.51 16.63
CA MET A 2 -13.44 17.11 16.80
C MET A 2 -14.01 16.44 15.53
N LYS A 3 -14.89 17.15 14.77
CA LYS A 3 -15.47 16.62 13.51
C LYS A 3 -14.42 16.31 12.43
N LYS A 4 -13.30 17.05 12.36
CA LYS A 4 -12.23 16.80 11.39
C LYS A 4 -11.44 15.54 11.76
N ILE A 5 -11.16 15.34 13.04
CA ILE A 5 -10.48 14.15 13.57
C ILE A 5 -11.34 12.89 13.36
N GLN A 6 -12.64 12.98 13.63
CA GLN A 6 -13.58 11.88 13.39
C GLN A 6 -13.68 11.51 11.90
N ARG A 7 -13.69 12.50 10.99
CA ARG A 7 -13.67 12.23 9.54
C ARG A 7 -12.38 11.57 9.11
N PHE A 8 -11.24 12.01 9.64
CA PHE A 8 -9.94 11.39 9.36
C PHE A 8 -9.88 9.95 9.87
N GLY A 9 -10.31 9.69 11.11
CA GLY A 9 -10.42 8.34 11.66
C GLY A 9 -11.34 7.44 10.84
N GLY A 10 -12.51 7.97 10.42
CA GLY A 10 -13.42 7.26 9.54
C GLY A 10 -12.83 6.94 8.16
N ALA A 11 -12.00 7.83 7.62
CA ALA A 11 -11.31 7.61 6.35
C ALA A 11 -10.30 6.45 6.40
N MET A 12 -9.70 6.23 7.56
CA MET A 12 -8.74 5.14 7.77
C MET A 12 -9.42 3.76 7.93
N MET A 13 -10.72 3.71 8.17
CA MET A 13 -11.42 2.44 8.41
C MET A 13 -11.41 1.52 7.20
N ALA A 14 -11.57 2.05 5.98
CA ALA A 14 -11.61 1.23 4.77
C ALA A 14 -10.30 0.46 4.53
N PRO A 15 -9.10 1.08 4.51
CA PRO A 15 -7.85 0.35 4.46
C PRO A 15 -7.67 -0.64 5.62
N VAL A 16 -8.04 -0.25 6.85
CA VAL A 16 -7.88 -1.09 8.04
C VAL A 16 -8.71 -2.38 7.94
N LEU A 17 -9.94 -2.32 7.42
CA LEU A 17 -10.76 -3.50 7.21
C LEU A 17 -10.15 -4.48 6.19
N LEU A 18 -9.48 -3.95 5.14
CA LEU A 18 -8.75 -4.78 4.19
C LEU A 18 -7.61 -5.55 4.86
N PHE A 19 -6.88 -4.92 5.79
CA PHE A 19 -5.82 -5.60 6.55
C PHE A 19 -6.35 -6.70 7.45
N ALA A 20 -7.48 -6.48 8.11
CA ALA A 20 -8.09 -7.50 8.96
C ALA A 20 -8.47 -8.74 8.14
N PHE A 21 -9.14 -8.55 7.01
CA PHE A 21 -9.50 -9.64 6.09
C PHE A 21 -8.27 -10.36 5.56
N THR A 22 -7.30 -9.61 5.08
CA THR A 22 -6.06 -10.16 4.52
C THR A 22 -5.23 -10.89 5.58
N GLY A 23 -5.21 -10.39 6.81
CA GLY A 23 -4.55 -11.05 7.94
C GLY A 23 -5.13 -12.43 8.21
N ILE A 24 -6.45 -12.59 8.10
CA ILE A 24 -7.11 -13.91 8.21
C ILE A 24 -6.67 -14.82 7.07
N VAL A 25 -6.67 -14.34 5.83
CA VAL A 25 -6.26 -15.12 4.65
C VAL A 25 -4.82 -15.60 4.77
N VAL A 26 -3.88 -14.70 5.09
CA VAL A 26 -2.46 -15.02 5.26
C VAL A 26 -2.25 -15.95 6.46
N GLY A 27 -2.97 -15.72 7.56
CA GLY A 27 -2.93 -16.57 8.74
C GLY A 27 -3.37 -17.99 8.46
N LEU A 28 -4.50 -18.17 7.77
CA LEU A 28 -4.97 -19.49 7.34
C LEU A 28 -3.96 -20.17 6.40
N ALA A 29 -3.46 -19.46 5.41
CA ALA A 29 -2.47 -20.00 4.50
C ALA A 29 -1.20 -20.44 5.24
N SER A 30 -0.73 -19.67 6.22
CA SER A 30 0.42 -20.03 7.06
C SER A 30 0.19 -21.31 7.87
N VAL A 31 -1.01 -21.51 8.39
CA VAL A 31 -1.38 -22.75 9.09
C VAL A 31 -1.38 -23.94 8.14
N PHE A 32 -1.98 -23.79 6.96
CA PHE A 32 -2.09 -24.89 5.98
C PHE A 32 -0.79 -25.21 5.22
N THR A 33 0.20 -24.32 5.23
CA THR A 33 1.56 -24.58 4.73
C THR A 33 2.51 -25.11 5.79
N ASN A 34 2.07 -25.20 7.05
CA ASN A 34 2.91 -25.67 8.14
C ASN A 34 2.88 -27.20 8.23
N THR A 35 4.02 -27.83 8.01
CA THR A 35 4.18 -29.29 8.10
C THR A 35 3.95 -29.85 9.50
N GLN A 36 4.13 -29.07 10.54
CA GLN A 36 3.86 -29.49 11.92
C GLN A 36 2.34 -29.59 12.21
N VAL A 37 1.50 -28.86 11.47
CA VAL A 37 0.05 -28.84 11.64
C VAL A 37 -0.63 -29.81 10.69
N VAL A 38 -0.27 -29.78 9.41
CA VAL A 38 -0.95 -30.51 8.32
C VAL A 38 -0.20 -31.79 7.93
N GLY A 39 1.05 -31.93 8.37
CA GLY A 39 1.88 -33.09 8.07
C GLY A 39 2.50 -33.05 6.68
N LYS A 40 2.81 -34.23 6.12
CA LYS A 40 3.56 -34.36 4.84
C LYS A 40 2.89 -33.75 3.62
N ILE A 41 1.57 -33.54 3.65
CA ILE A 41 0.82 -32.91 2.56
C ILE A 41 1.27 -31.44 2.37
N ALA A 42 1.74 -30.79 3.44
CA ALA A 42 2.24 -29.43 3.41
C ALA A 42 3.75 -29.31 3.10
N GLU A 43 4.39 -30.38 2.64
CA GLU A 43 5.78 -30.32 2.17
C GLU A 43 5.89 -29.48 0.89
N GLN A 44 7.01 -28.75 0.77
CA GLN A 44 7.29 -27.92 -0.40
C GLN A 44 7.28 -28.77 -1.68
N GLY A 45 6.63 -28.26 -2.72
CA GLY A 45 6.49 -28.97 -4.00
C GLY A 45 5.20 -29.78 -4.14
N THR A 46 4.42 -29.97 -3.08
CA THR A 46 3.08 -30.57 -3.18
C THR A 46 2.06 -29.59 -3.77
N LEU A 47 1.03 -30.10 -4.43
CA LEU A 47 -0.08 -29.25 -4.94
C LEU A 47 -0.77 -28.49 -3.82
N TRP A 48 -0.90 -29.09 -2.64
CA TRP A 48 -1.47 -28.48 -1.45
C TRP A 48 -0.64 -27.26 -1.00
N TYR A 49 0.68 -27.43 -0.82
CA TYR A 49 1.59 -26.36 -0.46
C TYR A 49 1.55 -25.22 -1.48
N ASN A 50 1.66 -25.55 -2.78
CA ASN A 50 1.69 -24.57 -3.85
C ASN A 50 0.38 -23.76 -3.91
N PHE A 51 -0.77 -24.39 -3.72
CA PHE A 51 -2.06 -23.70 -3.67
C PHE A 51 -2.09 -22.67 -2.52
N TRP A 52 -1.77 -23.10 -1.30
CA TRP A 52 -1.80 -22.22 -0.14
C TRP A 52 -0.71 -21.15 -0.17
N TYR A 53 0.43 -21.45 -0.77
CA TYR A 53 1.48 -20.47 -1.03
C TYR A 53 1.00 -19.34 -1.95
N VAL A 54 0.30 -19.67 -3.05
CA VAL A 54 -0.29 -18.68 -3.96
C VAL A 54 -1.34 -17.84 -3.24
N VAL A 55 -2.18 -18.45 -2.41
CA VAL A 55 -3.17 -17.73 -1.58
C VAL A 55 -2.47 -16.76 -0.61
N ALA A 56 -1.40 -17.20 0.05
CA ALA A 56 -0.60 -16.36 0.93
C ALA A 56 0.02 -15.17 0.20
N GLU A 57 0.64 -15.40 -0.97
CA GLU A 57 1.25 -14.33 -1.78
C GLU A 57 0.22 -13.29 -2.24
N GLY A 58 -0.98 -13.74 -2.65
CA GLY A 58 -2.11 -12.85 -2.93
C GLY A 58 -2.50 -12.01 -1.71
N GLY A 59 -2.55 -12.61 -0.54
CA GLY A 59 -2.81 -11.93 0.72
C GLY A 59 -1.74 -10.90 1.08
N TRP A 60 -0.47 -11.23 0.96
CA TRP A 60 0.63 -10.32 1.26
C TRP A 60 0.64 -9.04 0.42
N THR A 61 -0.01 -9.03 -0.74
CA THR A 61 -0.11 -7.84 -1.61
C THR A 61 -0.67 -6.62 -0.87
N VAL A 62 -1.70 -6.80 -0.04
CA VAL A 62 -2.34 -5.70 0.71
C VAL A 62 -1.35 -5.09 1.71
N PHE A 63 -0.57 -5.92 2.43
CA PHE A 63 0.44 -5.43 3.37
C PHE A 63 1.60 -4.74 2.65
N ARG A 64 2.08 -5.29 1.54
CA ARG A 64 3.17 -4.70 0.74
C ARG A 64 2.77 -3.36 0.12
N GLN A 65 1.48 -3.18 -0.22
CA GLN A 65 0.96 -1.95 -0.83
C GLN A 65 0.21 -1.05 0.16
N MET A 66 0.46 -1.23 1.46
CA MET A 66 -0.17 -0.45 2.53
C MET A 66 -0.11 1.07 2.30
N PRO A 67 1.04 1.69 1.95
CA PRO A 67 1.10 3.13 1.71
C PRO A 67 0.17 3.61 0.59
N LEU A 68 0.08 2.83 -0.50
CA LEU A 68 -0.79 3.11 -1.63
C LEU A 68 -2.28 3.03 -1.25
N LEU A 69 -2.65 2.01 -0.48
CA LEU A 69 -4.03 1.82 -0.03
C LEU A 69 -4.50 2.97 0.87
N PHE A 70 -3.64 3.47 1.75
CA PHE A 70 -3.94 4.65 2.55
C PHE A 70 -3.98 5.93 1.71
N ALA A 71 -3.09 6.08 0.74
CA ALA A 71 -3.10 7.21 -0.17
C ALA A 71 -4.43 7.32 -0.93
N ILE A 72 -4.95 6.20 -1.46
CA ILE A 72 -6.22 6.16 -2.20
C ILE A 72 -7.42 6.20 -1.24
N GLY A 73 -7.33 5.57 -0.07
CA GLY A 73 -8.42 5.44 0.89
C GLY A 73 -8.82 6.77 1.54
N LEU A 74 -7.86 7.64 1.83
CA LEU A 74 -8.13 8.91 2.49
C LEU A 74 -9.06 9.85 1.69
N PRO A 75 -8.87 10.07 0.39
CA PRO A 75 -9.76 10.92 -0.41
C PRO A 75 -11.21 10.45 -0.45
N ILE A 76 -11.46 9.14 -0.32
CA ILE A 76 -12.83 8.58 -0.31
C ILE A 76 -13.72 9.27 0.72
N SER A 77 -13.17 9.55 1.91
CA SER A 77 -13.94 10.12 3.02
C SER A 77 -13.65 11.60 3.26
N LEU A 78 -12.49 12.11 2.84
CA LEU A 78 -12.05 13.47 3.12
C LEU A 78 -12.36 14.44 1.98
N ALA A 79 -12.50 13.99 0.74
CA ALA A 79 -12.94 14.84 -0.35
C ALA A 79 -14.40 15.27 -0.13
N THR A 80 -14.70 16.54 -0.39
CA THR A 80 -16.04 17.09 -0.20
C THR A 80 -16.94 16.88 -1.40
N LYS A 81 -16.36 16.76 -2.58
CA LYS A 81 -17.04 16.53 -3.87
C LYS A 81 -16.24 15.56 -4.72
N THR A 82 -16.91 14.85 -5.61
CA THR A 82 -16.29 13.96 -6.61
C THR A 82 -15.14 13.10 -6.05
N ASN A 83 -15.42 12.35 -4.99
CA ASN A 83 -14.43 11.54 -4.25
C ASN A 83 -13.63 10.62 -5.16
N ALA A 84 -14.28 10.02 -6.18
CA ALA A 84 -13.61 9.14 -7.14
C ALA A 84 -12.51 9.88 -7.93
N ARG A 85 -12.77 11.13 -8.32
CA ARG A 85 -11.76 11.98 -8.98
C ARG A 85 -10.61 12.29 -8.03
N ALA A 86 -10.89 12.66 -6.79
CA ALA A 86 -9.86 12.91 -5.78
C ALA A 86 -8.98 11.68 -5.52
N CYS A 87 -9.56 10.46 -5.55
CA CYS A 87 -8.81 9.20 -5.45
C CYS A 87 -7.86 9.02 -6.65
N LEU A 88 -8.34 9.27 -7.87
CA LEU A 88 -7.52 9.17 -9.08
C LEU A 88 -6.37 10.20 -9.07
N GLU A 89 -6.67 11.44 -8.70
CA GLU A 89 -5.69 12.51 -8.56
C GLU A 89 -4.61 12.13 -7.52
N THR A 90 -5.03 11.56 -6.39
CA THR A 90 -4.08 11.10 -5.35
C THR A 90 -3.23 9.93 -5.82
N PHE A 91 -3.84 8.95 -6.48
CA PHE A 91 -3.11 7.83 -7.06
C PHE A 91 -2.03 8.33 -8.04
N ALA A 92 -2.43 9.17 -9.00
CA ALA A 92 -1.51 9.71 -10.00
C ALA A 92 -0.36 10.50 -9.35
N LEU A 93 -0.67 11.39 -8.40
CA LEU A 93 0.36 12.18 -7.74
C LEU A 93 1.28 11.32 -6.87
N TYR A 94 0.74 10.33 -6.15
CA TYR A 94 1.54 9.44 -5.32
C TYR A 94 2.49 8.58 -6.17
N MET A 95 2.01 8.07 -7.31
CA MET A 95 2.87 7.34 -8.25
C MET A 95 3.95 8.25 -8.83
N THR A 96 3.58 9.47 -9.26
CA THR A 96 4.54 10.46 -9.77
C THR A 96 5.61 10.79 -8.74
N PHE A 97 5.23 10.97 -7.48
CA PHE A 97 6.17 11.19 -6.38
C PHE A 97 7.18 10.05 -6.26
N ASN A 98 6.72 8.79 -6.26
CA ASN A 98 7.60 7.64 -6.16
C ASN A 98 8.54 7.50 -7.35
N TYR A 99 8.07 7.81 -8.59
CA TYR A 99 8.91 7.85 -9.77
C TYR A 99 9.98 8.93 -9.68
N PHE A 100 9.64 10.14 -9.20
CA PHE A 100 10.62 11.20 -8.98
C PHE A 100 11.66 10.81 -7.94
N VAL A 101 11.26 10.23 -6.82
CA VAL A 101 12.19 9.75 -5.79
C VAL A 101 13.14 8.71 -6.38
N SER A 102 12.62 7.73 -7.12
CA SER A 102 13.42 6.71 -7.79
C SER A 102 14.45 7.32 -8.77
N ALA A 103 14.02 8.28 -9.59
CA ALA A 103 14.87 8.96 -10.54
C ALA A 103 15.95 9.80 -9.86
N ILE A 104 15.60 10.53 -8.80
CA ILE A 104 16.54 11.33 -8.00
C ILE A 104 17.61 10.45 -7.38
N LEU A 105 17.23 9.32 -6.78
CA LEU A 105 18.17 8.36 -6.22
C LEU A 105 19.17 7.88 -7.26
N LYS A 106 18.68 7.54 -8.44
CA LYS A 106 19.54 7.02 -9.51
C LYS A 106 20.47 8.08 -10.09
N VAL A 107 19.95 9.29 -10.37
CA VAL A 107 20.70 10.33 -11.07
C VAL A 107 21.65 11.07 -10.15
N PHE A 108 21.23 11.46 -8.95
CA PHE A 108 22.03 12.30 -8.07
C PHE A 108 22.84 11.51 -7.04
N TYR A 109 22.39 10.32 -6.66
CA TYR A 109 23.05 9.51 -5.64
C TYR A 109 23.67 8.22 -6.20
N GLY A 110 23.43 7.89 -7.47
CA GLY A 110 23.93 6.66 -8.09
C GLY A 110 23.31 5.37 -7.49
N ILE A 111 22.19 5.51 -6.76
CA ILE A 111 21.53 4.41 -6.06
C ILE A 111 20.41 3.84 -6.94
N ASP A 112 20.53 2.56 -7.31
CA ASP A 112 19.46 1.83 -7.96
C ASP A 112 18.57 1.18 -6.90
N ALA A 113 17.40 1.76 -6.66
CA ALA A 113 16.47 1.28 -5.64
C ALA A 113 16.00 -0.17 -5.90
N ALA A 114 15.87 -0.59 -7.17
CA ALA A 114 15.50 -1.96 -7.52
C ALA A 114 16.58 -2.95 -7.06
N LYS A 115 17.85 -2.61 -7.25
CA LYS A 115 18.98 -3.41 -6.79
C LYS A 115 19.02 -3.45 -5.26
N GLN A 116 18.81 -2.32 -4.58
CA GLN A 116 18.79 -2.28 -3.11
C GLN A 116 17.69 -3.20 -2.53
N ILE A 117 16.51 -3.24 -3.16
CA ILE A 117 15.42 -4.15 -2.76
C ILE A 117 15.84 -5.61 -2.99
N ALA A 118 16.43 -5.93 -4.14
CA ALA A 118 16.88 -7.28 -4.47
C ALA A 118 17.98 -7.78 -3.51
N ASP A 119 18.88 -6.88 -3.10
CA ASP A 119 19.95 -7.15 -2.13
C ASP A 119 19.45 -7.18 -0.66
N GLY A 120 18.15 -6.97 -0.42
CA GLY A 120 17.53 -7.00 0.91
C GLY A 120 17.89 -5.82 1.80
N VAL A 121 18.33 -4.69 1.22
CA VAL A 121 18.68 -3.49 1.97
C VAL A 121 17.41 -2.83 2.53
N THR A 122 17.38 -2.61 3.83
CA THR A 122 16.26 -1.94 4.50
C THR A 122 16.14 -0.47 4.09
N GLY A 123 14.92 0.07 4.09
CA GLY A 123 14.64 1.46 3.73
C GLY A 123 14.27 1.66 2.26
N TYR A 124 14.17 0.58 1.49
CA TYR A 124 13.66 0.59 0.12
C TYR A 124 12.47 -0.35 -0.02
N SER A 125 11.51 0.03 -0.84
CA SER A 125 10.31 -0.76 -1.12
C SER A 125 9.82 -0.53 -2.54
N ALA A 126 8.92 -1.38 -3.01
CA ALA A 126 8.27 -1.22 -4.30
C ALA A 126 6.80 -0.83 -4.11
N ILE A 127 6.42 0.35 -4.56
CA ILE A 127 5.02 0.82 -4.55
C ILE A 127 4.43 0.63 -5.94
N ALA A 128 3.45 -0.26 -6.06
CA ALA A 128 2.86 -0.66 -7.34
C ALA A 128 3.92 -1.01 -8.41
N GLY A 129 5.00 -1.68 -8.00
CA GLY A 129 6.11 -2.07 -8.87
C GLY A 129 7.17 -0.98 -9.10
N VAL A 130 7.00 0.22 -8.58
CA VAL A 130 8.01 1.29 -8.67
C VAL A 130 8.98 1.21 -7.49
N PRO A 131 10.26 0.91 -7.72
CA PRO A 131 11.27 0.89 -6.66
C PRO A 131 11.52 2.29 -6.12
N THR A 132 11.44 2.47 -4.81
CA THR A 132 11.54 3.78 -4.16
C THR A 132 12.06 3.64 -2.74
N ILE A 133 12.23 4.76 -2.05
CA ILE A 133 12.48 4.76 -0.60
C ILE A 133 11.19 4.33 0.12
N ASP A 134 11.32 3.50 1.14
CA ASP A 134 10.21 3.14 2.00
C ASP A 134 9.84 4.32 2.91
N THR A 135 8.86 5.10 2.45
CA THR A 135 8.27 6.18 3.25
C THR A 135 7.19 5.69 4.21
N SER A 136 6.98 4.37 4.27
CA SER A 136 5.93 3.73 5.07
C SER A 136 4.55 4.36 4.79
N LEU A 137 3.63 4.28 5.72
CA LEU A 137 2.30 4.91 5.62
C LEU A 137 2.34 6.43 5.48
N PHE A 138 3.36 7.07 6.06
CA PHE A 138 3.41 8.53 6.14
C PHE A 138 3.50 9.20 4.78
N GLY A 139 4.27 8.64 3.83
CA GLY A 139 4.36 9.17 2.47
C GLY A 139 3.00 9.19 1.78
N GLY A 140 2.25 8.09 1.85
CA GLY A 140 0.90 7.99 1.28
C GLY A 140 -0.08 8.96 1.92
N ILE A 141 -0.08 9.07 3.26
CA ILE A 141 -0.96 9.97 4.02
C ILE A 141 -0.65 11.44 3.71
N LEU A 142 0.62 11.83 3.65
CA LEU A 142 1.01 13.22 3.35
C LEU A 142 0.58 13.64 1.94
N ILE A 143 0.82 12.82 0.94
CA ILE A 143 0.40 13.10 -0.44
C ILE A 143 -1.13 13.15 -0.53
N ALA A 144 -1.84 12.21 0.09
CA ALA A 144 -3.30 12.22 0.11
C ALA A 144 -3.86 13.48 0.78
N ALA A 145 -3.31 13.89 1.92
CA ALA A 145 -3.73 15.11 2.61
C ALA A 145 -3.52 16.36 1.75
N LEU A 146 -2.37 16.44 1.05
CA LEU A 146 -2.06 17.54 0.13
C LEU A 146 -3.07 17.58 -1.03
N VAL A 147 -3.33 16.45 -1.69
CA VAL A 147 -4.27 16.37 -2.81
C VAL A 147 -5.68 16.74 -2.36
N VAL A 148 -6.16 16.16 -1.26
CA VAL A 148 -7.49 16.46 -0.71
C VAL A 148 -7.62 17.94 -0.37
N TYR A 149 -6.59 18.55 0.23
CA TYR A 149 -6.61 19.98 0.53
C TYR A 149 -6.74 20.82 -0.75
N ILE A 150 -5.93 20.53 -1.77
CA ILE A 150 -5.96 21.24 -3.06
C ILE A 150 -7.31 21.01 -3.76
N HIS A 151 -7.75 19.75 -3.84
CA HIS A 151 -9.02 19.36 -4.44
C HIS A 151 -10.20 20.10 -3.80
N ASN A 152 -10.33 20.06 -2.48
CA ASN A 152 -11.43 20.69 -1.76
C ASN A 152 -11.41 22.23 -1.88
N LYS A 153 -10.21 22.83 -2.04
CA LYS A 153 -10.07 24.29 -2.14
C LYS A 153 -10.34 24.84 -3.54
N TYR A 154 -9.95 24.07 -4.56
CA TYR A 154 -9.93 24.60 -5.94
C TYR A 154 -10.94 23.93 -6.88
N PHE A 155 -11.59 22.85 -6.47
CA PHE A 155 -12.54 22.13 -7.30
C PHE A 155 -13.68 23.01 -7.85
N ASP A 156 -14.18 23.97 -7.07
CA ASP A 156 -15.26 24.87 -7.44
C ASP A 156 -14.79 26.20 -8.05
N LYS A 157 -13.48 26.43 -8.14
CA LYS A 157 -12.96 27.63 -8.80
C LYS A 157 -12.88 27.36 -10.31
N LYS A 158 -13.92 27.78 -11.02
CA LYS A 158 -13.91 27.93 -12.47
C LYS A 158 -13.13 29.16 -12.87
#